data_4da2d9155363b14f0233704f3e3243c6
#
_entry.id   4da2d9155363b14f0233704f3e3243c6
#
_cell.length_a   1.000
_cell.length_b   1.000
_cell.length_c   1.000
_cell.angle_alpha   90.00
_cell.angle_beta   90.00
_cell.angle_gamma   90.00
#
_symmetry.space_group_name_H-M   'P 1'
#
loop_
_entity.id
_entity.type
_entity.pdbx_description
1 polymer ?
#
loop_
_entity_poly.entity_id
_entity_poly.type
_entity_poly.pdbx_seq_one_letter_code
_entity_poly.pdbx_strand_id
1 'polypeptide(L)'
;MKEKYFFILIFSFLLISCKKDLIPINGCTDSNAINYNPNASIDDGSCLNFSTNPYQIPSIVGFPLMKIPENNPTTIEGVILGEKLFNDPILSADNTLACINCHQKEFSFSDPNQFSFGIQGIAGNRQSSALINVGWNNSFNWDGSANSLEEQAFEPITNPLEMNNTWQNVEEKLNNNQEYKQLFKQAFNIDYIDSNHVVKAIAQFERTLISNESKFDKYLKGEILLTQSEFNGYAIFNSEKGDCFHCHGTNMFMDNLFHNNGLDTEPFQDLGLGKITNIQSDNGKFKTPTLRNIEFTAPYMHDGRFSTLEEVIEHYNSGGKYSSTVDPLMKKQGVGLQLSNQEKIDLIAYLKTLSDYNFIEDNN
;
A
#
# COMPACT_ATOMS: atom_id res chain seq x y z
N MET A 1 -51.13 69.82 -71.36
CA MET A 1 -50.01 69.00 -70.90
C MET A 1 -49.99 69.08 -69.42
N LYS A 2 -50.28 67.96 -68.74
CA LYS A 2 -50.29 67.86 -67.27
C LYS A 2 -49.11 67.01 -66.84
N GLU A 3 -48.13 67.54 -66.16
CA GLU A 3 -47.04 66.80 -65.53
C GLU A 3 -47.52 66.21 -64.23
N LYS A 4 -47.26 64.92 -64.08
CA LYS A 4 -47.51 64.15 -62.82
C LYS A 4 -46.21 64.00 -62.07
N TYR A 5 -46.05 64.62 -60.91
CA TYR A 5 -44.97 64.41 -59.98
C TYR A 5 -45.22 63.13 -59.19
N PHE A 6 -44.27 62.19 -59.26
CA PHE A 6 -44.29 60.95 -58.47
C PHE A 6 -43.40 61.14 -57.25
N PHE A 7 -44.05 61.17 -56.06
CA PHE A 7 -43.31 61.26 -54.79
C PHE A 7 -42.92 59.83 -54.40
N ILE A 8 -41.59 59.49 -54.30
CA ILE A 8 -41.08 58.28 -53.75
C ILE A 8 -40.84 58.49 -52.26
N LEU A 9 -41.62 57.81 -51.40
CA LEU A 9 -41.41 57.75 -49.94
C LEU A 9 -40.35 56.68 -49.67
N ILE A 10 -39.15 57.12 -49.23
CA ILE A 10 -38.11 56.24 -48.77
C ILE A 10 -38.40 55.88 -47.27
N PHE A 11 -38.83 54.65 -47.00
CA PHE A 11 -39.02 54.14 -45.65
C PHE A 11 -37.68 53.61 -45.12
N SER A 12 -36.98 54.40 -44.30
CA SER A 12 -35.76 53.97 -43.59
C SER A 12 -36.11 52.97 -42.47
N PHE A 13 -35.84 51.69 -42.69
CA PHE A 13 -35.90 50.70 -41.63
C PHE A 13 -34.69 50.85 -40.70
N LEU A 14 -34.86 51.40 -39.50
CA LEU A 14 -33.90 51.36 -38.41
C LEU A 14 -33.89 49.96 -37.79
N LEU A 15 -32.87 49.17 -38.16
CA LEU A 15 -32.58 47.90 -37.47
C LEU A 15 -31.99 48.22 -36.09
N ILE A 16 -32.82 48.15 -35.07
CA ILE A 16 -32.37 48.17 -33.66
C ILE A 16 -31.80 46.77 -33.39
N SER A 17 -30.46 46.64 -33.44
CA SER A 17 -29.76 45.48 -32.98
C SER A 17 -29.74 45.49 -31.43
N CYS A 18 -30.58 44.70 -30.78
CA CYS A 18 -30.45 44.41 -29.36
C CYS A 18 -29.16 43.61 -29.17
N LYS A 19 -28.07 44.24 -28.78
CA LYS A 19 -26.95 43.53 -28.16
C LYS A 19 -27.45 43.02 -26.81
N LYS A 20 -27.55 41.70 -26.68
CA LYS A 20 -27.75 41.04 -25.39
C LYS A 20 -26.47 41.29 -24.59
N ASP A 21 -26.51 42.18 -23.63
CA ASP A 21 -25.40 42.36 -22.69
C ASP A 21 -25.23 41.05 -21.95
N LEU A 22 -24.19 40.28 -22.29
CA LEU A 22 -23.81 39.07 -21.57
C LEU A 22 -23.36 39.50 -20.17
N ILE A 23 -24.03 39.00 -19.13
CA ILE A 23 -23.59 39.20 -17.76
C ILE A 23 -22.20 38.58 -17.65
N PRO A 24 -21.17 39.36 -17.28
CA PRO A 24 -19.82 38.84 -17.15
C PRO A 24 -19.78 37.76 -16.09
N ILE A 25 -19.19 36.60 -16.43
CA ILE A 25 -19.02 35.48 -15.52
C ILE A 25 -17.59 35.54 -14.98
N ASN A 26 -17.45 35.66 -13.67
CA ASN A 26 -16.16 35.62 -12.99
C ASN A 26 -15.71 34.15 -12.83
N GLY A 27 -14.41 33.90 -12.94
CA GLY A 27 -13.79 32.59 -12.78
C GLY A 27 -12.40 32.56 -13.37
N CYS A 28 -11.69 31.44 -13.20
CA CYS A 28 -10.37 31.29 -13.80
C CYS A 28 -10.44 31.25 -15.33
N THR A 29 -9.70 32.13 -16.00
CA THR A 29 -9.61 32.22 -17.46
C THR A 29 -8.35 31.59 -18.04
N ASP A 30 -7.41 31.10 -17.22
CA ASP A 30 -6.21 30.40 -17.68
C ASP A 30 -6.56 28.96 -18.06
N SER A 31 -6.44 28.62 -19.34
CA SER A 31 -6.72 27.28 -19.87
C SER A 31 -5.79 26.18 -19.33
N ASN A 32 -4.67 26.55 -18.71
CA ASN A 32 -3.73 25.61 -18.07
C ASN A 32 -4.05 25.39 -16.58
N ALA A 33 -4.93 26.20 -16.00
CA ALA A 33 -5.31 26.07 -14.60
C ALA A 33 -6.25 24.87 -14.39
N ILE A 34 -6.11 24.20 -13.22
CA ILE A 34 -6.91 23.03 -12.81
C ILE A 34 -8.41 23.36 -12.81
N ASN A 35 -8.76 24.58 -12.41
CA ASN A 35 -10.13 25.07 -12.28
C ASN A 35 -10.53 26.05 -13.41
N TYR A 36 -9.94 25.89 -14.61
CA TYR A 36 -10.33 26.67 -15.79
C TYR A 36 -11.84 26.65 -16.04
N ASN A 37 -12.44 27.82 -16.17
CA ASN A 37 -13.85 27.96 -16.50
C ASN A 37 -13.99 28.51 -17.94
N PRO A 38 -14.33 27.69 -18.93
CA PRO A 38 -14.45 28.16 -20.33
C PRO A 38 -15.55 29.19 -20.56
N ASN A 39 -16.47 29.36 -19.58
CA ASN A 39 -17.52 30.34 -19.61
C ASN A 39 -17.12 31.66 -18.90
N ALA A 40 -16.00 31.71 -18.19
CA ALA A 40 -15.54 32.92 -17.53
C ALA A 40 -15.09 33.94 -18.57
N SER A 41 -15.56 35.18 -18.39
CA SER A 41 -15.18 36.36 -19.22
C SER A 41 -14.32 37.36 -18.43
N ILE A 42 -14.23 37.19 -17.12
CA ILE A 42 -13.39 37.99 -16.22
C ILE A 42 -12.63 37.02 -15.31
N ASP A 43 -11.31 37.15 -15.32
CA ASP A 43 -10.47 36.45 -14.33
C ASP A 43 -10.68 37.07 -12.97
N ASP A 44 -11.07 36.21 -12.02
CA ASP A 44 -11.30 36.61 -10.61
C ASP A 44 -10.10 36.30 -9.71
N GLY A 45 -8.96 35.85 -10.27
CA GLY A 45 -7.77 35.49 -9.55
C GLY A 45 -7.83 34.12 -8.88
N SER A 46 -8.88 33.31 -9.15
CA SER A 46 -9.06 32.00 -8.57
C SER A 46 -8.28 30.88 -9.27
N CYS A 47 -7.47 31.20 -10.32
CA CYS A 47 -6.73 30.20 -11.06
C CYS A 47 -5.79 29.37 -10.19
N LEU A 48 -6.01 28.07 -10.19
CA LEU A 48 -5.15 27.09 -9.50
C LEU A 48 -4.17 26.50 -10.53
N ASN A 49 -2.92 26.92 -10.48
CA ASN A 49 -1.87 26.34 -11.30
C ASN A 49 -1.50 24.94 -10.77
N PHE A 50 -1.21 24.01 -11.69
CA PHE A 50 -0.69 22.70 -11.30
C PHE A 50 0.66 22.89 -10.61
N SER A 51 0.70 22.50 -9.34
CA SER A 51 1.93 22.28 -8.59
C SER A 51 1.65 21.21 -7.56
N THR A 52 2.46 20.17 -7.53
CA THR A 52 2.42 19.19 -6.45
C THR A 52 3.36 19.61 -5.34
N ASN A 53 2.96 19.36 -4.10
CA ASN A 53 3.79 19.56 -2.93
C ASN A 53 4.52 18.25 -2.59
N PRO A 54 5.87 18.22 -2.56
CA PRO A 54 6.60 17.02 -2.18
C PRO A 54 6.19 16.55 -0.80
N TYR A 55 5.84 15.27 -0.66
CA TYR A 55 5.65 14.65 0.64
C TYR A 55 7.01 14.33 1.24
N GLN A 56 7.26 14.79 2.47
CA GLN A 56 8.52 14.57 3.15
C GLN A 56 8.51 13.22 3.87
N ILE A 57 9.08 12.19 3.24
CA ILE A 57 9.34 10.92 3.93
C ILE A 57 10.39 11.18 5.02
N PRO A 58 10.10 10.86 6.31
CA PRO A 58 11.02 11.14 7.40
C PRO A 58 12.31 10.33 7.27
N SER A 59 13.44 10.95 7.62
CA SER A 59 14.68 10.22 7.82
C SER A 59 14.66 9.59 9.22
N ILE A 60 14.68 8.26 9.27
CA ILE A 60 14.53 7.49 10.51
C ILE A 60 15.88 6.91 10.89
N VAL A 61 16.27 7.10 12.14
CA VAL A 61 17.53 6.55 12.66
C VAL A 61 17.52 5.02 12.54
N GLY A 62 18.54 4.49 11.89
CA GLY A 62 18.70 3.05 11.69
C GLY A 62 17.95 2.47 10.48
N PHE A 63 17.10 3.26 9.79
CA PHE A 63 16.50 2.82 8.53
C PHE A 63 17.35 3.27 7.34
N PRO A 64 17.46 2.49 6.27
CA PRO A 64 18.05 2.98 5.03
C PRO A 64 17.19 4.08 4.41
N LEU A 65 17.73 4.89 3.52
CA LEU A 65 16.91 5.84 2.76
C LEU A 65 15.92 5.08 1.89
N MET A 66 14.65 5.50 1.94
CA MET A 66 13.61 4.92 1.09
C MET A 66 13.88 5.26 -0.39
N LYS A 67 13.81 4.28 -1.26
CA LYS A 67 13.95 4.48 -2.70
C LYS A 67 12.61 4.88 -3.29
N ILE A 68 12.48 6.15 -3.66
CA ILE A 68 11.28 6.67 -4.32
C ILE A 68 11.50 6.58 -5.84
N PRO A 69 10.58 5.97 -6.61
CA PRO A 69 10.68 5.91 -8.06
C PRO A 69 10.64 7.32 -8.69
N GLU A 70 11.55 7.60 -9.62
CA GLU A 70 11.59 8.91 -10.32
C GLU A 70 10.30 9.20 -11.09
N ASN A 71 9.65 8.16 -11.62
CA ASN A 71 8.40 8.26 -12.37
C ASN A 71 7.14 8.28 -11.49
N ASN A 72 7.31 8.21 -10.16
CA ASN A 72 6.23 8.31 -9.18
C ASN A 72 6.75 8.93 -7.86
N PRO A 73 7.20 10.21 -7.88
CA PRO A 73 7.61 10.91 -6.67
C PRO A 73 6.41 11.03 -5.72
N THR A 74 6.66 10.87 -4.42
CA THR A 74 5.60 10.98 -3.41
C THR A 74 5.24 12.45 -3.19
N THR A 75 3.98 12.79 -3.35
CA THR A 75 3.44 14.15 -3.21
C THR A 75 2.26 14.15 -2.22
N ILE A 76 1.99 15.29 -1.60
CA ILE A 76 0.85 15.42 -0.66
C ILE A 76 -0.46 15.07 -1.37
N GLU A 77 -0.66 15.60 -2.58
CA GLU A 77 -1.87 15.38 -3.38
C GLU A 77 -2.01 13.92 -3.81
N GLY A 78 -0.89 13.28 -4.15
CA GLY A 78 -0.87 11.85 -4.51
C GLY A 78 -1.16 10.95 -3.32
N VAL A 79 -0.64 11.28 -2.14
CA VAL A 79 -0.92 10.55 -0.89
C VAL A 79 -2.41 10.66 -0.52
N ILE A 80 -2.99 11.87 -0.54
CA ILE A 80 -4.42 12.09 -0.25
C ILE A 80 -5.30 11.31 -1.23
N LEU A 81 -4.98 11.34 -2.51
CA LEU A 81 -5.71 10.56 -3.53
C LEU A 81 -5.56 9.06 -3.31
N GLY A 82 -4.34 8.59 -2.99
CA GLY A 82 -4.06 7.18 -2.72
C GLY A 82 -4.81 6.66 -1.50
N GLU A 83 -4.82 7.42 -0.41
CA GLU A 83 -5.59 7.11 0.79
C GLU A 83 -7.10 7.01 0.49
N LYS A 84 -7.65 7.96 -0.27
CA LYS A 84 -9.05 7.90 -0.69
C LYS A 84 -9.35 6.65 -1.51
N LEU A 85 -8.51 6.32 -2.48
CA LEU A 85 -8.66 5.10 -3.31
C LEU A 85 -8.55 3.83 -2.48
N PHE A 86 -7.64 3.79 -1.51
CA PHE A 86 -7.43 2.65 -0.61
C PHE A 86 -8.66 2.35 0.26
N ASN A 87 -9.39 3.40 0.64
CA ASN A 87 -10.59 3.30 1.47
C ASN A 87 -11.91 3.23 0.70
N ASP A 88 -11.90 3.47 -0.62
CA ASP A 88 -13.12 3.53 -1.43
C ASP A 88 -13.38 2.21 -2.16
N PRO A 89 -14.56 1.59 -1.99
CA PRO A 89 -14.91 0.35 -2.67
C PRO A 89 -15.13 0.50 -4.19
N ILE A 90 -15.03 1.71 -4.75
CA ILE A 90 -15.23 2.00 -6.19
C ILE A 90 -14.35 1.12 -7.10
N LEU A 91 -13.19 0.65 -6.59
CA LEU A 91 -12.27 -0.18 -7.36
C LEU A 91 -12.76 -1.63 -7.54
N SER A 92 -13.62 -2.15 -6.66
CA SER A 92 -14.18 -3.49 -6.82
C SER A 92 -15.31 -3.53 -7.84
N ALA A 93 -15.61 -4.70 -8.43
CA ALA A 93 -16.59 -4.83 -9.51
C ALA A 93 -17.99 -4.37 -9.09
N ASP A 94 -18.40 -4.69 -7.87
CA ASP A 94 -19.73 -4.40 -7.29
C ASP A 94 -19.75 -3.22 -6.30
N ASN A 95 -18.64 -2.52 -6.11
CA ASN A 95 -18.46 -1.43 -5.15
C ASN A 95 -18.70 -1.84 -3.68
N THR A 96 -18.31 -3.05 -3.29
CA THR A 96 -18.49 -3.53 -1.90
C THR A 96 -17.17 -3.75 -1.17
N LEU A 97 -16.03 -3.86 -1.86
CA LEU A 97 -14.74 -4.18 -1.29
C LEU A 97 -13.72 -3.09 -1.60
N ALA A 98 -13.05 -2.59 -0.57
CA ALA A 98 -11.90 -1.68 -0.64
C ALA A 98 -10.64 -2.35 -0.07
N CYS A 99 -9.46 -1.79 -0.30
CA CYS A 99 -8.20 -2.33 0.22
C CYS A 99 -8.20 -2.43 1.76
N ILE A 100 -8.80 -1.42 2.43
CA ILE A 100 -8.90 -1.39 3.90
C ILE A 100 -9.68 -2.58 4.49
N ASN A 101 -10.52 -3.26 3.72
CA ASN A 101 -11.28 -4.41 4.23
C ASN A 101 -10.38 -5.63 4.50
N CYS A 102 -9.26 -5.77 3.75
CA CYS A 102 -8.27 -6.83 3.90
C CYS A 102 -6.98 -6.33 4.55
N HIS A 103 -6.78 -5.01 4.62
CA HIS A 103 -5.61 -4.36 5.20
C HIS A 103 -6.06 -3.35 6.27
N GLN A 104 -6.48 -3.88 7.44
CA GLN A 104 -7.10 -3.12 8.51
C GLN A 104 -6.04 -2.45 9.39
N LYS A 105 -6.21 -1.17 9.69
CA LYS A 105 -5.24 -0.35 10.44
C LYS A 105 -4.92 -0.94 11.82
N GLU A 106 -5.94 -1.41 12.54
CA GLU A 106 -5.83 -1.99 13.88
C GLU A 106 -4.95 -3.25 13.92
N PHE A 107 -4.82 -3.92 12.77
CA PHE A 107 -3.95 -5.08 12.57
C PHE A 107 -2.71 -4.72 11.76
N SER A 108 -2.25 -3.45 11.85
CA SER A 108 -1.08 -2.96 11.11
C SER A 108 -1.21 -3.13 9.60
N PHE A 109 -2.40 -2.86 9.07
CA PHE A 109 -2.75 -3.04 7.66
C PHE A 109 -2.55 -4.49 7.18
N SER A 110 -2.89 -5.47 8.02
CA SER A 110 -3.08 -6.87 7.65
C SER A 110 -4.53 -7.31 7.92
N ASP A 111 -4.86 -8.58 7.70
CA ASP A 111 -6.17 -9.15 7.95
C ASP A 111 -6.11 -10.07 9.19
N PRO A 112 -7.00 -9.92 10.20
CA PRO A 112 -7.08 -10.83 11.33
C PRO A 112 -7.61 -12.23 10.98
N ASN A 113 -8.18 -12.40 9.78
CA ASN A 113 -8.59 -13.70 9.28
C ASN A 113 -7.42 -14.45 8.66
N GLN A 114 -7.49 -15.78 8.69
CA GLN A 114 -6.47 -16.61 8.01
C GLN A 114 -6.35 -16.28 6.53
N PHE A 115 -7.48 -16.08 5.87
CA PHE A 115 -7.58 -15.62 4.48
C PHE A 115 -8.62 -14.51 4.36
N SER A 116 -8.32 -13.52 3.57
CA SER A 116 -9.28 -12.47 3.21
C SER A 116 -10.35 -13.01 2.25
N PHE A 117 -11.52 -12.37 2.26
CA PHE A 117 -12.64 -12.73 1.40
C PHE A 117 -12.84 -11.68 0.30
N GLY A 118 -12.89 -12.14 -0.95
CA GLY A 118 -13.24 -11.31 -2.08
C GLY A 118 -14.73 -10.96 -2.14
N ILE A 119 -15.12 -10.15 -3.15
CA ILE A 119 -16.51 -9.66 -3.32
C ILE A 119 -17.57 -10.77 -3.44
N GLN A 120 -17.18 -11.98 -3.83
CA GLN A 120 -18.08 -13.13 -3.92
C GLN A 120 -18.08 -13.98 -2.64
N GLY A 121 -17.43 -13.54 -1.57
CA GLY A 121 -17.27 -14.31 -0.34
C GLY A 121 -16.37 -15.54 -0.50
N ILE A 122 -15.55 -15.58 -1.54
CA ILE A 122 -14.57 -16.64 -1.77
C ILE A 122 -13.29 -16.26 -1.03
N ALA A 123 -12.80 -17.18 -0.20
CA ALA A 123 -11.55 -16.96 0.52
C ALA A 123 -10.34 -17.03 -0.42
N GLY A 124 -9.35 -16.16 -0.17
CA GLY A 124 -8.02 -16.27 -0.75
C GLY A 124 -7.29 -17.55 -0.30
N ASN A 125 -6.04 -17.68 -0.67
CA ASN A 125 -5.21 -18.85 -0.35
C ASN A 125 -3.93 -18.49 0.41
N ARG A 126 -3.70 -17.21 0.65
CA ARG A 126 -2.60 -16.68 1.45
C ARG A 126 -3.10 -15.62 2.41
N GLN A 127 -2.41 -15.46 3.52
CA GLN A 127 -2.66 -14.41 4.49
C GLN A 127 -2.29 -13.05 3.90
N SER A 128 -3.10 -12.01 4.15
CA SER A 128 -2.83 -10.64 3.72
C SER A 128 -1.64 -10.06 4.49
N SER A 129 -0.56 -9.79 3.77
CA SER A 129 0.65 -9.21 4.36
C SER A 129 0.38 -7.83 4.94
N ALA A 130 1.01 -7.52 6.09
CA ALA A 130 0.99 -6.18 6.65
C ALA A 130 1.63 -5.16 5.70
N LEU A 131 1.00 -3.99 5.51
CA LEU A 131 1.50 -2.95 4.62
C LEU A 131 2.40 -1.91 5.31
N ILE A 132 2.90 -2.21 6.52
CA ILE A 132 3.82 -1.32 7.22
C ILE A 132 5.22 -1.33 6.60
N ASN A 133 5.81 -0.16 6.45
CA ASN A 133 7.18 0.02 5.97
C ASN A 133 7.45 -0.60 4.59
N VAL A 134 6.40 -0.81 3.80
CA VAL A 134 6.50 -1.48 2.48
C VAL A 134 7.35 -0.70 1.47
N GLY A 135 7.53 0.61 1.67
CA GLY A 135 8.40 1.43 0.83
C GLY A 135 9.89 1.01 0.85
N TRP A 136 10.30 0.16 1.80
CA TRP A 136 11.65 -0.42 1.87
C TRP A 136 11.74 -1.85 1.32
N ASN A 137 10.64 -2.41 0.84
CA ASN A 137 10.66 -3.73 0.22
C ASN A 137 11.29 -3.68 -1.19
N ASN A 138 12.01 -4.74 -1.55
CA ASN A 138 12.59 -4.91 -2.89
C ASN A 138 11.69 -5.75 -3.82
N SER A 139 10.72 -6.48 -3.24
CA SER A 139 9.73 -7.28 -3.94
C SER A 139 8.47 -7.39 -3.07
N PHE A 140 7.34 -7.72 -3.70
CA PHE A 140 6.03 -7.69 -3.07
C PHE A 140 5.32 -9.03 -3.28
N ASN A 141 4.24 -9.24 -2.55
CA ASN A 141 3.59 -10.52 -2.34
C ASN A 141 4.51 -11.54 -1.66
N TRP A 142 3.93 -12.60 -1.09
CA TRP A 142 4.68 -13.66 -0.42
C TRP A 142 5.66 -14.39 -1.33
N ASP A 143 5.38 -14.44 -2.63
CA ASP A 143 6.15 -15.17 -3.64
C ASP A 143 7.04 -14.27 -4.51
N GLY A 144 7.04 -12.94 -4.28
CA GLY A 144 7.84 -12.01 -5.06
C GLY A 144 7.31 -11.76 -6.47
N SER A 145 6.01 -11.99 -6.71
CA SER A 145 5.39 -11.84 -8.03
C SER A 145 5.33 -10.39 -8.53
N ALA A 146 5.53 -9.40 -7.66
CA ALA A 146 5.60 -7.99 -8.04
C ALA A 146 6.92 -7.34 -7.60
N ASN A 147 7.45 -6.42 -8.42
CA ASN A 147 8.74 -5.77 -8.22
C ASN A 147 8.61 -4.31 -7.74
N SER A 148 7.41 -3.78 -7.67
CA SER A 148 7.11 -2.45 -7.13
C SER A 148 5.73 -2.43 -6.49
N LEU A 149 5.45 -1.42 -5.66
CA LEU A 149 4.11 -1.20 -5.10
C LEU A 149 3.10 -0.95 -6.21
N GLU A 150 3.49 -0.19 -7.22
CA GLU A 150 2.64 0.06 -8.38
C GLU A 150 2.26 -1.22 -9.12
N GLU A 151 3.20 -2.15 -9.29
CA GLU A 151 2.95 -3.44 -9.93
C GLU A 151 2.06 -4.32 -9.03
N GLN A 152 2.30 -4.34 -7.72
CA GLN A 152 1.50 -5.10 -6.78
C GLN A 152 0.03 -4.64 -6.77
N ALA A 153 -0.23 -3.33 -6.79
CA ALA A 153 -1.59 -2.79 -6.74
C ALA A 153 -2.46 -3.12 -7.97
N PHE A 154 -1.86 -3.60 -9.07
CA PHE A 154 -2.61 -4.04 -10.26
C PHE A 154 -3.42 -5.31 -10.03
N GLU A 155 -2.84 -6.29 -9.33
CA GLU A 155 -3.39 -7.64 -9.25
C GLU A 155 -4.70 -7.72 -8.45
N PRO A 156 -4.80 -7.17 -7.23
CA PRO A 156 -5.99 -7.31 -6.39
C PRO A 156 -7.28 -6.83 -7.07
N ILE A 157 -7.18 -5.81 -7.92
CA ILE A 157 -8.32 -5.22 -8.63
C ILE A 157 -8.88 -6.20 -9.66
N THR A 158 -8.02 -6.95 -10.34
CA THR A 158 -8.44 -7.87 -11.40
C THR A 158 -8.57 -9.32 -10.95
N ASN A 159 -8.06 -9.64 -9.76
CA ASN A 159 -8.11 -10.99 -9.21
C ASN A 159 -9.56 -11.42 -8.92
N PRO A 160 -10.06 -12.52 -9.51
CA PRO A 160 -11.41 -12.99 -9.26
C PRO A 160 -11.67 -13.47 -7.82
N LEU A 161 -10.62 -13.75 -7.05
CA LEU A 161 -10.71 -14.09 -5.62
C LEU A 161 -10.75 -12.85 -4.71
N GLU A 162 -10.58 -11.64 -5.28
CA GLU A 162 -10.51 -10.39 -4.54
C GLU A 162 -11.55 -9.38 -5.06
N MET A 163 -11.14 -8.32 -5.78
CA MET A 163 -12.05 -7.27 -6.27
C MET A 163 -12.79 -7.64 -7.56
N ASN A 164 -12.33 -8.66 -8.30
CA ASN A 164 -12.94 -9.24 -9.50
C ASN A 164 -13.44 -8.20 -10.51
N ASN A 165 -12.66 -7.15 -10.75
CA ASN A 165 -12.99 -6.06 -11.64
C ASN A 165 -12.15 -6.14 -12.92
N THR A 166 -12.39 -5.22 -13.86
CA THR A 166 -11.52 -4.96 -15.01
C THR A 166 -11.01 -3.54 -14.95
N TRP A 167 -9.79 -3.31 -15.41
CA TRP A 167 -9.25 -1.96 -15.46
C TRP A 167 -10.09 -1.02 -16.31
N GLN A 168 -10.66 -1.52 -17.41
CA GLN A 168 -11.58 -0.72 -18.24
C GLN A 168 -12.78 -0.21 -17.43
N ASN A 169 -13.40 -1.07 -16.60
CA ASN A 169 -14.54 -0.66 -15.76
C ASN A 169 -14.11 0.31 -14.65
N VAL A 170 -12.94 0.10 -14.04
CA VAL A 170 -12.38 1.04 -13.03
C VAL A 170 -12.16 2.41 -13.64
N GLU A 171 -11.50 2.48 -14.80
CA GLU A 171 -11.25 3.74 -15.52
C GLU A 171 -12.56 4.43 -15.88
N GLU A 172 -13.57 3.69 -16.36
CA GLU A 172 -14.89 4.24 -16.68
C GLU A 172 -15.58 4.83 -15.43
N LYS A 173 -15.58 4.10 -14.30
CA LYS A 173 -16.17 4.59 -13.04
C LYS A 173 -15.49 5.87 -12.57
N LEU A 174 -14.16 5.91 -12.54
CA LEU A 174 -13.40 7.06 -12.06
C LEU A 174 -13.53 8.27 -13.00
N ASN A 175 -13.51 8.06 -14.31
CA ASN A 175 -13.69 9.15 -15.29
C ASN A 175 -15.14 9.70 -15.33
N ASN A 176 -16.14 8.96 -14.84
CA ASN A 176 -17.51 9.44 -14.67
C ASN A 176 -17.73 10.14 -13.31
N ASN A 177 -16.76 10.10 -12.41
CA ASN A 177 -16.83 10.74 -11.09
C ASN A 177 -16.07 12.07 -11.09
N GLN A 178 -16.80 13.18 -10.89
CA GLN A 178 -16.23 14.53 -10.97
C GLN A 178 -15.22 14.80 -9.84
N GLU A 179 -15.42 14.24 -8.65
CA GLU A 179 -14.50 14.39 -7.53
C GLU A 179 -13.15 13.73 -7.85
N TYR A 180 -13.16 12.48 -8.35
CA TYR A 180 -11.93 11.80 -8.75
C TYR A 180 -11.22 12.53 -9.89
N LYS A 181 -11.93 13.04 -10.89
CA LYS A 181 -11.31 13.86 -11.96
C LYS A 181 -10.55 15.05 -11.39
N GLN A 182 -11.11 15.74 -10.40
CA GLN A 182 -10.44 16.86 -9.74
C GLN A 182 -9.20 16.40 -8.96
N LEU A 183 -9.31 15.33 -8.17
CA LEU A 183 -8.20 14.81 -7.38
C LEU A 183 -7.05 14.31 -8.27
N PHE A 184 -7.34 13.58 -9.34
CA PHE A 184 -6.32 13.14 -10.30
C PHE A 184 -5.70 14.32 -11.07
N LYS A 185 -6.50 15.36 -11.39
CA LYS A 185 -5.97 16.60 -11.96
C LYS A 185 -5.01 17.29 -11.00
N GLN A 186 -5.32 17.32 -9.71
CA GLN A 186 -4.46 17.89 -8.66
C GLN A 186 -3.18 17.08 -8.46
N ALA A 187 -3.26 15.73 -8.45
CA ALA A 187 -2.11 14.88 -8.17
C ALA A 187 -1.18 14.68 -9.38
N PHE A 188 -1.73 14.59 -10.60
CA PHE A 188 -0.98 14.15 -11.79
C PHE A 188 -1.12 15.07 -13.01
N ASN A 189 -1.94 16.11 -12.95
CA ASN A 189 -2.26 16.99 -14.07
C ASN A 189 -2.77 16.27 -15.33
N ILE A 190 -3.63 15.29 -15.15
CA ILE A 190 -4.23 14.51 -16.23
C ILE A 190 -5.70 14.85 -16.40
N ASP A 191 -6.22 14.69 -17.63
CA ASP A 191 -7.64 14.88 -17.96
C ASP A 191 -8.38 13.56 -18.13
N TYR A 192 -7.64 12.45 -18.28
CA TYR A 192 -8.16 11.10 -18.35
C TYR A 192 -7.43 10.20 -17.33
N ILE A 193 -8.22 9.54 -16.51
CA ILE A 193 -7.72 8.63 -15.46
C ILE A 193 -7.51 7.26 -16.08
N ASP A 194 -6.28 6.77 -16.07
CA ASP A 194 -5.91 5.41 -16.45
C ASP A 194 -5.42 4.58 -15.26
N SER A 195 -5.32 3.29 -15.46
CA SER A 195 -4.87 2.31 -14.45
C SER A 195 -3.51 2.65 -13.84
N ASN A 196 -2.56 3.16 -14.65
CA ASN A 196 -1.23 3.49 -14.15
C ASN A 196 -1.26 4.63 -13.11
N HIS A 197 -2.11 5.63 -13.31
CA HIS A 197 -2.25 6.72 -12.34
C HIS A 197 -2.97 6.27 -11.06
N VAL A 198 -3.92 5.33 -11.17
CA VAL A 198 -4.60 4.74 -10.00
C VAL A 198 -3.58 4.02 -9.10
N VAL A 199 -2.80 3.09 -9.65
CA VAL A 199 -1.81 2.34 -8.87
C VAL A 199 -0.68 3.22 -8.34
N LYS A 200 -0.29 4.26 -9.08
CA LYS A 200 0.68 5.26 -8.60
C LYS A 200 0.19 6.00 -7.36
N ALA A 201 -1.08 6.41 -7.33
CA ALA A 201 -1.64 7.07 -6.17
C ALA A 201 -1.67 6.14 -4.95
N ILE A 202 -2.16 4.90 -5.13
CA ILE A 202 -2.18 3.89 -4.06
C ILE A 202 -0.76 3.66 -3.51
N ALA A 203 0.22 3.45 -4.39
CA ALA A 203 1.61 3.26 -3.99
C ALA A 203 2.22 4.47 -3.24
N GLN A 204 1.83 5.71 -3.59
CA GLN A 204 2.26 6.90 -2.84
C GLN A 204 1.73 6.88 -1.40
N PHE A 205 0.47 6.50 -1.20
CA PHE A 205 -0.12 6.35 0.13
C PHE A 205 0.58 5.23 0.92
N GLU A 206 0.72 4.04 0.34
CA GLU A 206 1.36 2.89 1.02
C GLU A 206 2.79 3.19 1.48
N ARG A 207 3.54 4.03 0.75
CA ARG A 207 4.87 4.50 1.17
C ARG A 207 4.85 5.34 2.44
N THR A 208 3.70 5.91 2.81
CA THR A 208 3.56 6.71 4.05
C THR A 208 3.20 5.88 5.26
N LEU A 209 2.89 4.59 5.11
CA LEU A 209 2.57 3.68 6.21
C LEU A 209 3.83 3.28 6.96
N ILE A 210 4.36 4.21 7.76
CA ILE A 210 5.66 4.10 8.42
C ILE A 210 5.48 3.88 9.91
N SER A 211 5.91 2.70 10.42
CA SER A 211 5.98 2.35 11.83
C SER A 211 7.42 2.41 12.32
N ASN A 212 7.74 3.33 13.25
CA ASN A 212 9.09 3.64 13.71
C ASN A 212 9.18 4.16 15.15
N GLU A 213 8.10 4.04 15.94
CA GLU A 213 8.01 4.54 17.32
C GLU A 213 7.74 3.40 18.33
N SER A 214 8.14 2.17 17.97
CA SER A 214 8.02 1.01 18.86
C SER A 214 8.86 1.19 20.14
N LYS A 215 8.58 0.37 21.16
CA LYS A 215 9.40 0.33 22.38
C LYS A 215 10.87 0.06 22.05
N PHE A 216 11.14 -0.83 21.09
CA PHE A 216 12.52 -1.13 20.68
C PHE A 216 13.19 0.06 19.97
N ASP A 217 12.46 0.83 19.16
CA ASP A 217 12.99 2.06 18.56
C ASP A 217 13.39 3.08 19.63
N LYS A 218 12.58 3.26 20.67
CA LYS A 218 12.90 4.14 21.80
C LYS A 218 14.10 3.64 22.61
N TYR A 219 14.24 2.31 22.74
CA TYR A 219 15.45 1.72 23.34
C TYR A 219 16.70 2.02 22.51
N LEU A 220 16.66 1.87 21.18
CA LEU A 220 17.77 2.19 20.29
C LEU A 220 18.15 3.68 20.31
N LYS A 221 17.17 4.56 20.54
CA LYS A 221 17.40 6.01 20.73
C LYS A 221 17.96 6.34 22.14
N GLY A 222 18.03 5.37 23.05
CA GLY A 222 18.47 5.56 24.45
C GLY A 222 17.42 6.27 25.33
N GLU A 223 16.17 6.31 24.92
CA GLU A 223 15.08 6.99 25.62
C GLU A 223 14.49 6.14 26.74
N ILE A 224 14.54 4.82 26.61
CA ILE A 224 14.03 3.86 27.60
C ILE A 224 14.96 2.66 27.72
N LEU A 225 14.73 1.87 28.79
CA LEU A 225 15.40 0.58 28.99
C LEU A 225 14.42 -0.56 28.71
N LEU A 226 14.94 -1.67 28.20
CA LEU A 226 14.21 -2.94 28.16
C LEU A 226 14.16 -3.56 29.58
N THR A 227 13.09 -4.28 29.86
CA THR A 227 13.06 -5.16 31.05
C THR A 227 14.06 -6.29 30.90
N GLN A 228 14.36 -6.98 32.00
CA GLN A 228 15.30 -8.13 31.96
C GLN A 228 14.83 -9.21 30.96
N SER A 229 13.53 -9.53 30.94
CA SER A 229 12.98 -10.55 30.04
C SER A 229 13.12 -10.11 28.56
N GLU A 230 12.76 -8.86 28.23
CA GLU A 230 12.91 -8.31 26.88
C GLU A 230 14.38 -8.27 26.43
N PHE A 231 15.30 -7.93 27.33
CA PHE A 231 16.73 -7.93 27.02
C PHE A 231 17.29 -9.33 26.82
N ASN A 232 16.84 -10.31 27.63
CA ASN A 232 17.19 -11.71 27.41
C ASN A 232 16.69 -12.19 26.05
N GLY A 233 15.43 -11.88 25.70
CA GLY A 233 14.84 -12.19 24.39
C GLY A 233 15.61 -11.56 23.24
N TYR A 234 16.03 -10.29 23.37
CA TYR A 234 16.89 -9.61 22.40
C TYR A 234 18.23 -10.35 22.22
N ALA A 235 18.85 -10.78 23.33
CA ALA A 235 20.11 -11.55 23.29
C ALA A 235 19.92 -12.91 22.61
N ILE A 236 18.81 -13.61 22.88
CA ILE A 236 18.48 -14.89 22.21
C ILE A 236 18.27 -14.68 20.73
N PHE A 237 17.46 -13.68 20.35
CA PHE A 237 17.14 -13.36 18.96
C PHE A 237 18.40 -13.11 18.11
N ASN A 238 19.40 -12.42 18.66
CA ASN A 238 20.66 -12.07 18.02
C ASN A 238 21.79 -13.07 18.28
N SER A 239 21.48 -14.30 18.67
CA SER A 239 22.46 -15.36 18.94
C SER A 239 22.21 -16.58 18.05
N GLU A 240 23.22 -17.41 17.87
CA GLU A 240 23.12 -18.72 17.20
C GLU A 240 22.17 -19.69 17.92
N LYS A 241 21.76 -19.40 19.14
CA LYS A 241 20.77 -20.18 19.87
C LYS A 241 19.35 -19.89 19.36
N GLY A 242 19.02 -18.61 19.14
CA GLY A 242 17.73 -18.19 18.61
C GLY A 242 17.67 -18.27 17.10
N ASP A 243 18.78 -18.03 16.43
CA ASP A 243 19.00 -18.10 14.97
C ASP A 243 18.11 -17.17 14.13
N CYS A 244 17.40 -16.20 14.78
CA CYS A 244 16.41 -15.34 14.11
C CYS A 244 17.08 -14.24 13.26
N PHE A 245 18.23 -13.74 13.70
CA PHE A 245 18.91 -12.59 13.11
C PHE A 245 19.44 -12.83 11.68
N HIS A 246 19.59 -14.08 11.27
CA HIS A 246 20.05 -14.40 9.92
C HIS A 246 19.09 -13.90 8.84
N CYS A 247 17.78 -13.98 9.08
CA CYS A 247 16.76 -13.47 8.17
C CYS A 247 16.18 -12.12 8.65
N HIS A 248 16.18 -11.87 9.96
CA HIS A 248 15.54 -10.70 10.58
C HIS A 248 16.54 -9.74 11.26
N GLY A 249 17.82 -9.76 10.89
CA GLY A 249 18.92 -9.06 11.60
C GLY A 249 19.05 -7.56 11.29
N THR A 250 18.24 -6.99 10.41
CA THR A 250 18.26 -5.55 10.11
C THR A 250 17.30 -4.76 11.03
N ASN A 251 17.41 -3.42 11.06
CA ASN A 251 16.41 -2.60 11.76
C ASN A 251 15.01 -2.63 11.14
N MET A 252 14.90 -3.17 9.92
CA MET A 252 13.62 -3.45 9.28
C MET A 252 13.08 -4.84 9.68
N PHE A 253 13.86 -5.65 10.40
CA PHE A 253 13.54 -7.02 10.77
C PHE A 253 13.14 -7.90 9.59
N MET A 254 13.78 -7.68 8.46
CA MET A 254 13.70 -8.47 7.22
C MET A 254 14.99 -8.29 6.42
N ASP A 255 15.34 -9.28 5.60
CA ASP A 255 16.49 -9.24 4.69
C ASP A 255 16.10 -8.99 3.23
N ASN A 256 14.80 -8.92 2.92
CA ASN A 256 14.26 -8.82 1.57
C ASN A 256 14.61 -10.02 0.65
N LEU A 257 14.91 -11.19 1.24
CA LEU A 257 15.16 -12.42 0.52
C LEU A 257 14.02 -13.43 0.67
N PHE A 258 14.17 -14.58 0.07
CA PHE A 258 13.17 -15.65 0.08
C PHE A 258 13.76 -16.92 0.70
N HIS A 259 13.07 -17.45 1.69
CA HIS A 259 13.51 -18.61 2.46
C HIS A 259 12.42 -19.66 2.56
N ASN A 260 12.80 -20.93 2.53
CA ASN A 260 11.94 -22.02 2.98
C ASN A 260 12.28 -22.32 4.43
N ASN A 261 11.39 -21.89 5.32
CA ASN A 261 11.54 -22.06 6.77
C ASN A 261 11.02 -23.41 7.30
N GLY A 262 10.83 -24.39 6.43
CA GLY A 262 10.44 -25.73 6.84
C GLY A 262 8.98 -25.87 7.35
N LEU A 263 8.05 -25.06 6.83
CA LEU A 263 6.62 -25.18 7.16
C LEU A 263 6.01 -26.46 6.61
N ASP A 264 6.42 -26.88 5.41
CA ASP A 264 5.85 -28.01 4.69
C ASP A 264 6.91 -28.96 4.16
N THR A 265 6.47 -30.20 3.92
CA THR A 265 7.24 -31.23 3.22
C THR A 265 6.84 -31.25 1.75
N GLU A 266 7.70 -31.85 0.90
CA GLU A 266 7.34 -32.15 -0.47
C GLU A 266 6.27 -33.25 -0.56
N PRO A 267 5.35 -33.23 -1.56
CA PRO A 267 5.16 -32.16 -2.55
C PRO A 267 4.50 -30.92 -1.94
N PHE A 268 5.00 -29.73 -2.25
CA PHE A 268 4.42 -28.47 -1.76
C PHE A 268 3.07 -28.20 -2.39
N GLN A 269 2.09 -27.73 -1.59
CA GLN A 269 0.82 -27.23 -2.08
C GLN A 269 0.96 -25.83 -2.66
N ASP A 270 1.77 -24.98 -2.03
CA ASP A 270 2.16 -23.67 -2.52
C ASP A 270 3.65 -23.67 -2.79
N LEU A 271 4.01 -23.41 -4.05
CA LEU A 271 5.41 -23.40 -4.50
C LEU A 271 6.13 -22.08 -4.15
N GLY A 272 5.41 -21.05 -3.67
CA GLY A 272 6.01 -19.76 -3.37
C GLY A 272 6.78 -19.19 -4.54
N LEU A 273 8.03 -18.75 -4.29
CA LEU A 273 8.93 -18.21 -5.33
C LEU A 273 9.13 -19.18 -6.50
N GLY A 274 9.14 -20.48 -6.25
CA GLY A 274 9.31 -21.50 -7.30
C GLY A 274 8.24 -21.44 -8.40
N LYS A 275 7.03 -20.98 -8.08
CA LYS A 275 5.97 -20.72 -9.06
C LYS A 275 6.33 -19.59 -10.02
N ILE A 276 7.04 -18.58 -9.53
CA ILE A 276 7.41 -17.38 -10.30
C ILE A 276 8.67 -17.65 -11.14
N THR A 277 9.69 -18.24 -10.53
CA THR A 277 10.99 -18.51 -11.20
C THR A 277 10.97 -19.72 -12.08
N ASN A 278 10.08 -20.69 -11.85
CA ASN A 278 10.09 -22.04 -12.43
C ASN A 278 11.40 -22.81 -12.13
N ILE A 279 12.08 -22.50 -11.02
CA ILE A 279 13.29 -23.16 -10.56
C ILE A 279 12.94 -24.05 -9.37
N GLN A 280 13.23 -25.36 -9.47
CA GLN A 280 12.88 -26.33 -8.44
C GLN A 280 13.49 -26.02 -7.07
N SER A 281 14.72 -25.48 -7.01
CA SER A 281 15.36 -25.08 -5.75
C SER A 281 14.69 -23.88 -5.06
N ASP A 282 13.75 -23.22 -5.73
CA ASP A 282 12.99 -22.11 -5.16
C ASP A 282 11.61 -22.52 -4.65
N ASN A 283 11.23 -23.80 -4.81
CA ASN A 283 9.95 -24.29 -4.33
C ASN A 283 9.85 -24.20 -2.80
N GLY A 284 8.72 -23.70 -2.33
CA GLY A 284 8.44 -23.52 -0.90
C GLY A 284 9.14 -22.35 -0.23
N LYS A 285 9.84 -21.50 -1.02
CA LYS A 285 10.44 -20.26 -0.51
C LYS A 285 9.44 -19.13 -0.55
N PHE A 286 9.39 -18.37 0.55
CA PHE A 286 8.56 -17.17 0.70
C PHE A 286 9.41 -16.00 1.18
N LYS A 287 8.97 -14.80 0.85
CA LYS A 287 9.65 -13.56 1.24
C LYS A 287 9.69 -13.44 2.77
N THR A 288 10.84 -13.06 3.32
CA THR A 288 10.96 -12.69 4.74
C THR A 288 10.10 -11.46 5.03
N PRO A 289 9.03 -11.56 5.85
CA PRO A 289 8.26 -10.40 6.26
C PRO A 289 9.01 -9.60 7.33
N THR A 290 8.68 -8.32 7.47
CA THR A 290 9.11 -7.56 8.64
C THR A 290 8.50 -8.13 9.92
N LEU A 291 9.25 -8.11 11.03
CA LEU A 291 8.69 -8.43 12.36
C LEU A 291 8.20 -7.17 13.11
N ARG A 292 8.28 -6.00 12.50
CA ARG A 292 7.69 -4.81 13.09
C ARG A 292 6.19 -4.99 13.22
N ASN A 293 5.65 -4.57 14.35
CA ASN A 293 4.23 -4.73 14.70
C ASN A 293 3.72 -6.19 14.70
N ILE A 294 4.64 -7.17 14.83
CA ILE A 294 4.31 -8.60 14.73
C ILE A 294 3.20 -9.03 15.74
N GLU A 295 3.07 -8.35 16.87
CA GLU A 295 2.02 -8.59 17.85
C GLU A 295 0.60 -8.39 17.30
N PHE A 296 0.45 -7.48 16.33
CA PHE A 296 -0.86 -7.11 15.77
C PHE A 296 -1.22 -7.86 14.48
N THR A 297 -0.27 -8.57 13.88
CA THR A 297 -0.41 -9.12 12.51
C THR A 297 -0.71 -10.63 12.48
N ALA A 298 -1.23 -11.18 13.57
CA ALA A 298 -1.75 -12.55 13.55
C ALA A 298 -2.95 -12.66 12.57
N PRO A 299 -3.14 -13.83 11.92
CA PRO A 299 -2.37 -15.07 12.01
C PRO A 299 -1.09 -15.04 11.16
N TYR A 300 -0.14 -15.89 11.50
CA TYR A 300 1.23 -15.85 11.01
C TYR A 300 1.50 -16.87 9.90
N MET A 301 2.59 -16.63 9.15
CA MET A 301 3.07 -17.33 7.96
C MET A 301 2.28 -16.94 6.69
N HIS A 302 2.76 -17.37 5.54
CA HIS A 302 2.13 -17.05 4.26
C HIS A 302 0.70 -17.58 4.11
N ASP A 303 0.34 -18.61 4.86
CA ASP A 303 -0.98 -19.25 4.85
C ASP A 303 -1.76 -19.07 6.17
N GLY A 304 -1.27 -18.22 7.07
CA GLY A 304 -1.97 -17.87 8.30
C GLY A 304 -2.22 -19.05 9.25
N ARG A 305 -1.39 -20.10 9.22
CA ARG A 305 -1.64 -21.33 9.99
C ARG A 305 -1.42 -21.22 11.50
N PHE A 306 -0.65 -20.23 11.95
CA PHE A 306 -0.38 -20.03 13.38
C PHE A 306 -1.12 -18.80 13.90
N SER A 307 -1.86 -18.98 15.00
CA SER A 307 -2.66 -17.92 15.58
C SER A 307 -1.91 -17.12 16.65
N THR A 308 -0.80 -17.66 17.17
CA THR A 308 -0.05 -17.06 18.27
C THR A 308 1.46 -17.03 18.00
N LEU A 309 2.17 -16.12 18.65
CA LEU A 309 3.63 -16.09 18.61
C LEU A 309 4.27 -17.32 19.26
N GLU A 310 3.60 -17.90 20.25
CA GLU A 310 4.00 -19.15 20.89
C GLU A 310 4.07 -20.30 19.87
N GLU A 311 3.07 -20.41 18.99
CA GLU A 311 3.07 -21.43 17.92
C GLU A 311 4.18 -21.20 16.91
N VAL A 312 4.44 -19.92 16.54
CA VAL A 312 5.56 -19.55 15.67
C VAL A 312 6.91 -19.93 16.29
N ILE A 313 7.12 -19.57 17.56
CA ILE A 313 8.36 -19.92 18.28
C ILE A 313 8.51 -21.44 18.41
N GLU A 314 7.43 -22.17 18.64
CA GLU A 314 7.47 -23.63 18.75
C GLU A 314 7.80 -24.27 17.39
N HIS A 315 7.30 -23.72 16.27
CA HIS A 315 7.70 -24.16 14.93
C HIS A 315 9.23 -24.13 14.76
N TYR A 316 9.85 -22.96 15.04
CA TYR A 316 11.31 -22.84 14.97
C TYR A 316 12.03 -23.66 16.04
N ASN A 317 11.46 -23.76 17.26
CA ASN A 317 12.02 -24.55 18.34
C ASN A 317 12.01 -26.06 18.04
N SER A 318 11.05 -26.54 17.23
CA SER A 318 11.02 -27.92 16.73
C SER A 318 12.01 -28.21 15.60
N GLY A 319 12.52 -27.16 14.96
CA GLY A 319 13.45 -27.23 13.80
C GLY A 319 12.76 -27.35 12.45
N GLY A 320 11.43 -27.17 12.39
CA GLY A 320 10.65 -27.26 11.17
C GLY A 320 10.60 -28.66 10.53
N LYS A 321 9.98 -28.75 9.38
CA LYS A 321 9.88 -29.98 8.58
C LYS A 321 10.97 -30.03 7.51
N TYR A 322 11.41 -31.24 7.18
CA TYR A 322 12.41 -31.44 6.12
C TYR A 322 11.78 -31.33 4.73
N SER A 323 12.48 -30.65 3.83
CA SER A 323 12.30 -30.71 2.38
C SER A 323 13.65 -30.49 1.69
N SER A 324 13.75 -30.80 0.41
CA SER A 324 15.00 -30.63 -0.35
C SER A 324 15.41 -29.17 -0.54
N THR A 325 14.50 -28.24 -0.33
CA THR A 325 14.66 -26.78 -0.54
C THR A 325 14.68 -25.97 0.76
N VAL A 326 14.63 -26.64 1.93
CA VAL A 326 14.75 -25.96 3.22
C VAL A 326 16.02 -25.11 3.24
N ASP A 327 15.89 -23.88 3.73
CA ASP A 327 17.01 -22.94 3.76
C ASP A 327 18.14 -23.47 4.65
N PRO A 328 19.41 -23.41 4.21
CA PRO A 328 20.57 -23.79 5.00
C PRO A 328 20.72 -23.01 6.32
N LEU A 329 20.13 -21.82 6.41
CA LEU A 329 20.08 -21.04 7.65
C LEU A 329 19.16 -21.67 8.71
N MET A 330 18.27 -22.59 8.32
CA MET A 330 17.52 -23.45 9.26
C MET A 330 18.42 -24.55 9.84
N LYS A 331 19.53 -24.15 10.49
CA LYS A 331 20.64 -25.02 10.94
C LYS A 331 20.26 -26.08 11.95
N LYS A 332 19.13 -25.89 12.64
CA LYS A 332 18.66 -26.78 13.72
C LYS A 332 17.60 -27.77 13.26
N GLN A 333 17.51 -28.02 11.96
CA GLN A 333 16.53 -28.92 11.39
C GLN A 333 16.56 -30.31 12.05
N GLY A 334 15.39 -30.80 12.45
CA GLY A 334 15.22 -32.10 13.10
C GLY A 334 15.73 -32.19 14.55
N VAL A 335 16.46 -31.16 15.04
CA VAL A 335 16.94 -31.07 16.45
C VAL A 335 16.22 -29.95 17.19
N GLY A 336 15.89 -28.86 16.50
CA GLY A 336 15.28 -27.67 17.04
C GLY A 336 16.25 -26.74 17.78
N LEU A 337 15.77 -25.57 18.16
CA LEU A 337 16.55 -24.56 18.88
C LEU A 337 16.81 -24.95 20.34
N GLN A 338 16.02 -25.88 20.89
CA GLN A 338 16.11 -26.36 22.30
C GLN A 338 15.98 -25.20 23.31
N LEU A 339 15.09 -24.27 23.03
CA LEU A 339 14.78 -23.18 23.96
C LEU A 339 14.01 -23.71 25.15
N SER A 340 14.41 -23.33 26.34
CA SER A 340 13.63 -23.56 27.57
C SER A 340 12.34 -22.74 27.55
N ASN A 341 11.38 -23.10 28.40
CA ASN A 341 10.13 -22.31 28.48
C ASN A 341 10.36 -20.84 28.83
N GLN A 342 11.34 -20.55 29.71
CA GLN A 342 11.67 -19.18 30.05
C GLN A 342 12.25 -18.42 28.83
N GLU A 343 13.10 -19.04 28.05
CA GLU A 343 13.70 -18.44 26.85
C GLU A 343 12.66 -18.17 25.77
N LYS A 344 11.65 -19.03 25.61
CA LYS A 344 10.51 -18.77 24.71
C LYS A 344 9.69 -17.56 25.19
N ILE A 345 9.42 -17.46 26.49
CA ILE A 345 8.75 -16.30 27.10
C ILE A 345 9.56 -15.01 26.86
N ASP A 346 10.86 -15.05 27.11
CA ASP A 346 11.76 -13.91 26.94
C ASP A 346 11.82 -13.46 25.47
N LEU A 347 11.88 -14.41 24.53
CA LEU A 347 11.87 -14.12 23.08
C LEU A 347 10.55 -13.45 22.64
N ILE A 348 9.42 -13.93 23.12
CA ILE A 348 8.10 -13.33 22.84
C ILE A 348 8.03 -11.93 23.45
N ALA A 349 8.53 -11.74 24.68
CA ALA A 349 8.60 -10.42 25.30
C ALA A 349 9.40 -9.43 24.46
N TYR A 350 10.52 -9.88 23.90
CA TYR A 350 11.29 -9.03 22.96
C TYR A 350 10.51 -8.74 21.68
N LEU A 351 9.92 -9.74 21.01
CA LEU A 351 9.16 -9.52 19.78
C LEU A 351 8.04 -8.51 19.98
N LYS A 352 7.38 -8.50 21.13
CA LYS A 352 6.36 -7.50 21.48
C LYS A 352 6.92 -6.08 21.63
N THR A 353 8.24 -5.90 21.89
CA THR A 353 8.85 -4.56 21.90
C THR A 353 8.92 -3.92 20.51
N LEU A 354 8.70 -4.69 19.43
CA LEU A 354 8.67 -4.22 18.04
C LEU A 354 7.33 -3.59 17.66
N SER A 355 6.37 -3.56 18.60
CA SER A 355 5.01 -3.02 18.41
C SER A 355 4.98 -1.51 18.60
N ASP A 356 4.45 -0.83 17.60
CA ASP A 356 4.23 0.63 17.57
C ASP A 356 2.73 0.90 17.78
N TYR A 357 2.35 1.11 19.03
CA TYR A 357 0.95 1.36 19.40
C TYR A 357 0.43 2.68 18.86
N ASN A 358 1.29 3.70 18.74
CA ASN A 358 0.89 5.00 18.18
C ASN A 358 0.44 4.85 16.73
N PHE A 359 1.11 3.99 15.96
CA PHE A 359 0.80 3.75 14.56
C PHE A 359 -0.62 3.19 14.34
N ILE A 360 -1.09 2.31 15.22
CA ILE A 360 -2.45 1.72 15.11
C ILE A 360 -3.53 2.57 15.77
N GLU A 361 -3.18 3.37 16.80
CA GLU A 361 -4.12 4.19 17.58
C GLU A 361 -4.33 5.60 16.98
N ASP A 362 -3.42 6.08 16.14
CA ASP A 362 -3.47 7.45 15.61
C ASP A 362 -4.72 7.64 14.73
N ASN A 363 -5.68 8.43 15.24
CA ASN A 363 -6.98 8.72 14.63
C ASN A 363 -6.94 9.99 13.74
N ASN A 364 -5.79 10.29 13.14
CA ASN A 364 -5.67 11.45 12.26
C ASN A 364 -6.06 11.16 10.82
#